data_6d3deaf7653211b8b0ca60d4c67e5e51
#
_entry.id   6d3deaf7653211b8b0ca60d4c67e5e51
#
_cell.length_a   1.000
_cell.length_b   1.000
_cell.length_c   1.000
_cell.angle_alpha   90.00
_cell.angle_beta   90.00
_cell.angle_gamma   90.00
#
_symmetry.space_group_name_H-M   'P 1'
#
loop_
_entity.id
_entity.type
_entity.pdbx_description
1 polymer ?
#
loop_
_entity_poly.entity_id
_entity_poly.type
_entity_poly.pdbx_seq_one_letter_code
_entity_poly.pdbx_strand_id
1 'polypeptide(L)'
;MTEKGAMIKKTVLWLILAAVAVIQIFPLVWLMDFSLASSNEMFTSGLLILPKKIQWGNYVKAFIDGHFLLYLKNSVLINGLAVLLVSVFSIMAGYACRRMNWKLSGFVKTLLLLGMMIPIHATLLPNYKIYHILGITDTIWALLIPYAAFSLPQALFLMTGFIDALPIELEEAAVMDGCGIYRILFRIITPLLKPSIATVAIMTFLNNWNEFMMASTYLSSPKWKTLPFSVLEFTGQYSSNYAVQFAVMALTAAPAVITYIILNRHITKGVAMGAVKG
;
A
#
# COMPACT_ATOMS: atom_id res chain seq x y z
N MET A 1 -7.07 -13.61 -41.74
CA MET A 1 -5.68 -13.36 -41.27
C MET A 1 -4.92 -14.68 -41.40
N THR A 2 -3.79 -14.68 -42.12
CA THR A 2 -3.01 -15.90 -42.31
C THR A 2 -2.39 -16.34 -40.96
N GLU A 3 -2.31 -17.65 -40.69
CA GLU A 3 -1.70 -18.20 -39.46
C GLU A 3 -0.30 -17.63 -39.20
N LYS A 4 0.50 -17.39 -40.25
CA LYS A 4 1.80 -16.71 -40.15
C LYS A 4 1.70 -15.31 -39.56
N GLY A 5 0.69 -14.52 -39.90
CA GLY A 5 0.51 -13.18 -39.36
C GLY A 5 0.12 -13.18 -37.88
N ALA A 6 -0.64 -14.19 -37.43
CA ALA A 6 -0.98 -14.38 -36.01
C ALA A 6 0.25 -14.80 -35.19
N MET A 7 1.10 -15.67 -35.75
CA MET A 7 2.34 -16.12 -35.12
C MET A 7 3.36 -14.98 -34.96
N ILE A 8 3.55 -14.16 -35.98
CA ILE A 8 4.44 -12.99 -35.91
C ILE A 8 3.96 -12.01 -34.84
N LYS A 9 2.66 -11.68 -34.79
CA LYS A 9 2.10 -10.81 -33.75
C LYS A 9 2.32 -11.36 -32.35
N LYS A 10 2.12 -12.67 -32.16
CA LYS A 10 2.38 -13.34 -30.88
C LYS A 10 3.84 -13.28 -30.47
N THR A 11 4.77 -13.52 -31.41
CA THR A 11 6.21 -13.45 -31.14
C THR A 11 6.63 -12.01 -30.78
N VAL A 12 6.17 -11.00 -31.53
CA VAL A 12 6.44 -9.59 -31.22
C VAL A 12 5.91 -9.22 -29.84
N LEU A 13 4.69 -9.64 -29.51
CA LEU A 13 4.10 -9.42 -28.17
C LEU A 13 4.97 -10.04 -27.05
N TRP A 14 5.45 -11.28 -27.23
CA TRP A 14 6.32 -11.93 -26.24
C TRP A 14 7.66 -11.23 -26.09
N LEU A 15 8.25 -10.74 -27.19
CA LEU A 15 9.50 -9.96 -27.14
C LEU A 15 9.31 -8.65 -26.39
N ILE A 16 8.19 -7.93 -26.63
CA ILE A 16 7.86 -6.70 -25.90
C ILE A 16 7.66 -7.00 -24.41
N LEU A 17 6.89 -8.04 -24.08
CA LEU A 17 6.66 -8.43 -22.69
C LEU A 17 7.95 -8.83 -21.98
N ALA A 18 8.84 -9.56 -22.66
CA ALA A 18 10.15 -9.92 -22.12
C ALA A 18 11.03 -8.70 -21.88
N ALA A 19 11.07 -7.76 -22.83
CA ALA A 19 11.82 -6.50 -22.67
C ALA A 19 11.30 -5.67 -21.48
N VAL A 20 9.98 -5.53 -21.35
CA VAL A 20 9.34 -4.84 -20.22
C VAL A 20 9.67 -5.55 -18.91
N ALA A 21 9.61 -6.87 -18.87
CA ALA A 21 9.94 -7.65 -17.67
C ALA A 21 11.41 -7.43 -17.24
N VAL A 22 12.35 -7.45 -18.19
CA VAL A 22 13.77 -7.17 -17.90
C VAL A 22 13.96 -5.76 -17.34
N ILE A 23 13.34 -4.75 -17.95
CA ILE A 23 13.42 -3.36 -17.48
C ILE A 23 12.87 -3.22 -16.05
N GLN A 24 11.77 -3.90 -15.73
CA GLN A 24 11.14 -3.83 -14.40
C GLN A 24 11.90 -4.64 -13.33
N ILE A 25 12.52 -5.77 -13.70
CA ILE A 25 13.27 -6.60 -12.76
C ILE A 25 14.67 -6.03 -12.51
N PHE A 26 15.24 -5.35 -13.49
CA PHE A 26 16.61 -4.80 -13.41
C PHE A 26 16.87 -3.96 -12.14
N PRO A 27 16.02 -3.00 -11.74
CA PRO A 27 16.23 -2.23 -10.51
C PRO A 27 16.31 -3.09 -9.24
N LEU A 28 15.56 -4.20 -9.18
CA LEU A 28 15.61 -5.13 -8.05
C LEU A 28 16.91 -5.93 -8.03
N VAL A 29 17.36 -6.40 -9.19
CA VAL A 29 18.68 -7.06 -9.34
C VAL A 29 19.79 -6.10 -8.96
N TRP A 30 19.72 -4.87 -9.43
CA TRP A 30 20.67 -3.81 -9.13
C TRP A 30 20.71 -3.47 -7.64
N LEU A 31 19.54 -3.37 -7.00
CA LEU A 31 19.40 -3.17 -5.56
C LEU A 31 20.10 -4.28 -4.77
N MET A 32 19.88 -5.54 -5.17
CA MET A 32 20.51 -6.70 -4.53
C MET A 32 22.03 -6.73 -4.74
N ASP A 33 22.50 -6.43 -5.95
CA ASP A 33 23.92 -6.36 -6.28
C ASP A 33 24.65 -5.33 -5.39
N PHE A 34 24.12 -4.10 -5.35
CA PHE A 34 24.68 -3.00 -4.55
C PHE A 34 24.60 -3.28 -3.03
N SER A 35 23.56 -3.96 -2.56
CA SER A 35 23.42 -4.31 -1.14
C SER A 35 24.48 -5.29 -0.65
N LEU A 36 25.04 -6.08 -1.55
CA LEU A 36 26.06 -7.10 -1.29
C LEU A 36 27.50 -6.63 -1.56
N ALA A 37 27.66 -5.42 -2.09
CA ALA A 37 28.93 -4.82 -2.44
C ALA A 37 29.59 -4.11 -1.25
N SER A 38 30.90 -3.85 -1.35
CA SER A 38 31.57 -2.92 -0.46
C SER A 38 31.39 -1.47 -0.91
N SER A 39 31.45 -0.51 0.03
CA SER A 39 31.33 0.92 -0.31
C SER A 39 32.40 1.37 -1.32
N ASN A 40 33.60 0.80 -1.31
CA ASN A 40 34.65 1.14 -2.25
C ASN A 40 34.34 0.64 -3.67
N GLU A 41 33.78 -0.55 -3.82
CA GLU A 41 33.40 -1.11 -5.12
C GLU A 41 32.29 -0.29 -5.78
N MET A 42 31.37 0.30 -5.00
CA MET A 42 30.27 1.12 -5.52
C MET A 42 30.73 2.35 -6.30
N PHE A 43 31.87 2.93 -5.95
CA PHE A 43 32.43 4.12 -6.59
C PHE A 43 33.39 3.82 -7.73
N THR A 44 33.88 2.58 -7.82
CA THR A 44 34.91 2.17 -8.81
C THR A 44 34.37 1.27 -9.91
N SER A 45 33.16 0.73 -9.74
CA SER A 45 32.53 -0.21 -10.66
C SER A 45 31.49 0.48 -11.58
N GLY A 46 31.13 -0.20 -12.65
CA GLY A 46 30.13 0.29 -13.60
C GLY A 46 28.68 0.09 -13.12
N LEU A 47 27.78 -0.18 -14.06
CA LEU A 47 26.34 -0.32 -13.83
C LEU A 47 25.98 -1.51 -12.90
N LEU A 48 26.74 -2.60 -12.94
CA LEU A 48 26.69 -3.75 -12.03
C LEU A 48 28.07 -3.93 -11.39
N ILE A 49 28.10 -4.19 -10.10
CA ILE A 49 29.33 -4.30 -9.33
C ILE A 49 29.87 -5.73 -9.40
N LEU A 50 28.99 -6.74 -9.34
CA LEU A 50 29.35 -8.16 -9.22
C LEU A 50 30.42 -8.34 -8.14
N PRO A 51 30.08 -8.16 -6.85
CA PRO A 51 31.03 -7.98 -5.77
C PRO A 51 32.02 -9.15 -5.70
N LYS A 52 33.32 -8.87 -5.61
CA LYS A 52 34.37 -9.87 -5.48
C LYS A 52 34.23 -10.70 -4.21
N LYS A 53 33.70 -10.07 -3.15
CA LYS A 53 33.39 -10.71 -1.88
C LYS A 53 32.04 -10.23 -1.40
N ILE A 54 31.08 -11.14 -1.25
CA ILE A 54 29.73 -10.86 -0.78
C ILE A 54 29.78 -10.31 0.65
N GLN A 55 29.25 -9.11 0.85
CA GLN A 55 29.25 -8.38 2.11
C GLN A 55 27.97 -8.60 2.94
N TRP A 56 27.78 -9.80 3.46
CA TRP A 56 26.63 -10.09 4.34
C TRP A 56 26.59 -9.18 5.59
N GLY A 57 27.74 -8.63 6.00
CA GLY A 57 27.83 -7.65 7.08
C GLY A 57 26.95 -6.41 6.88
N ASN A 58 26.64 -6.02 5.63
CA ASN A 58 25.74 -4.91 5.33
C ASN A 58 24.32 -5.20 5.86
N TYR A 59 23.85 -6.42 5.69
CA TYR A 59 22.53 -6.84 6.19
C TYR A 59 22.48 -6.92 7.71
N VAL A 60 23.56 -7.41 8.33
CA VAL A 60 23.69 -7.45 9.80
C VAL A 60 23.64 -6.04 10.38
N LYS A 61 24.39 -5.10 9.80
CA LYS A 61 24.37 -3.69 10.19
C LYS A 61 22.99 -3.07 9.95
N ALA A 62 22.41 -3.28 8.78
CA ALA A 62 21.06 -2.79 8.45
C ALA A 62 20.02 -3.25 9.46
N PHE A 63 20.12 -4.48 9.94
CA PHE A 63 19.18 -5.07 10.88
C PHE A 63 19.36 -4.56 12.31
N ILE A 64 20.61 -4.43 12.77
CA ILE A 64 20.94 -4.05 14.15
C ILE A 64 20.95 -2.52 14.28
N ASP A 65 21.80 -1.85 13.52
CA ASP A 65 22.06 -0.41 13.67
C ASP A 65 20.95 0.44 13.03
N GLY A 66 20.23 -0.12 12.05
CA GLY A 66 19.09 0.53 11.37
C GLY A 66 17.77 0.45 12.15
N HIS A 67 17.78 0.00 13.39
CA HIS A 67 16.55 -0.20 14.20
C HIS A 67 15.45 -1.00 13.48
N PHE A 68 15.85 -1.91 12.58
CA PHE A 68 14.96 -2.56 11.61
C PHE A 68 13.73 -3.20 12.27
N LEU A 69 13.92 -4.00 13.34
CA LEU A 69 12.81 -4.68 14.00
C LEU A 69 11.81 -3.70 14.64
N LEU A 70 12.30 -2.62 15.25
CA LEU A 70 11.44 -1.60 15.85
C LEU A 70 10.58 -0.93 14.79
N TYR A 71 11.21 -0.47 13.71
CA TYR A 71 10.52 0.23 12.64
C TYR A 71 9.61 -0.71 11.82
N LEU A 72 10.01 -1.97 11.63
CA LEU A 72 9.16 -3.00 11.04
C LEU A 72 7.89 -3.23 11.87
N LYS A 73 8.05 -3.41 13.19
CA LYS A 73 6.92 -3.54 14.12
C LYS A 73 5.97 -2.36 14.01
N ASN A 74 6.50 -1.13 14.00
CA ASN A 74 5.71 0.08 13.89
C ASN A 74 4.98 0.15 12.53
N SER A 75 5.67 -0.13 11.43
CA SER A 75 5.06 -0.16 10.10
C SER A 75 3.94 -1.18 10.02
N VAL A 76 4.14 -2.39 10.52
CA VAL A 76 3.12 -3.44 10.52
C VAL A 76 1.92 -3.04 11.40
N LEU A 77 2.17 -2.49 12.59
CA LEU A 77 1.13 -2.07 13.52
C LEU A 77 0.29 -0.92 12.94
N ILE A 78 0.95 0.17 12.54
CA ILE A 78 0.26 1.38 12.06
C ILE A 78 -0.49 1.08 10.77
N ASN A 79 0.17 0.40 9.83
CA ASN A 79 -0.44 0.06 8.55
C ASN A 79 -1.57 -0.98 8.71
N GLY A 80 -1.37 -1.99 9.56
CA GLY A 80 -2.41 -2.99 9.86
C GLY A 80 -3.67 -2.36 10.46
N LEU A 81 -3.50 -1.43 11.41
CA LEU A 81 -4.62 -0.67 11.99
C LEU A 81 -5.29 0.23 10.94
N ALA A 82 -4.51 0.91 10.10
CA ALA A 82 -5.06 1.75 9.02
C ALA A 82 -5.88 0.91 8.03
N VAL A 83 -5.35 -0.24 7.58
CA VAL A 83 -6.05 -1.18 6.69
C VAL A 83 -7.36 -1.66 7.32
N LEU A 84 -7.35 -2.02 8.60
CA LEU A 84 -8.55 -2.45 9.32
C LEU A 84 -9.60 -1.33 9.35
N LEU A 85 -9.21 -0.13 9.77
CA LEU A 85 -10.12 1.03 9.84
C LEU A 85 -10.69 1.37 8.46
N VAL A 86 -9.84 1.47 7.43
CA VAL A 86 -10.25 1.79 6.06
C VAL A 86 -11.20 0.71 5.52
N SER A 87 -10.90 -0.56 5.74
CA SER A 87 -11.77 -1.66 5.30
C SER A 87 -13.14 -1.60 5.96
N VAL A 88 -13.21 -1.43 7.27
CA VAL A 88 -14.47 -1.36 8.01
C VAL A 88 -15.27 -0.13 7.59
N PHE A 89 -14.64 1.06 7.60
CA PHE A 89 -15.35 2.29 7.28
C PHE A 89 -15.78 2.37 5.80
N SER A 90 -14.99 1.84 4.87
CA SER A 90 -15.37 1.84 3.45
C SER A 90 -16.55 0.90 3.17
N ILE A 91 -16.65 -0.25 3.85
CA ILE A 91 -17.81 -1.15 3.75
C ILE A 91 -19.05 -0.46 4.32
N MET A 92 -18.96 0.08 5.54
CA MET A 92 -20.10 0.72 6.21
C MET A 92 -20.58 1.96 5.45
N ALA A 93 -19.66 2.85 5.07
CA ALA A 93 -20.00 4.05 4.31
C ALA A 93 -20.48 3.72 2.89
N GLY A 94 -19.83 2.75 2.22
CA GLY A 94 -20.24 2.27 0.90
C GLY A 94 -21.66 1.70 0.91
N TYR A 95 -21.97 0.86 1.87
CA TYR A 95 -23.31 0.29 2.07
C TYR A 95 -24.34 1.38 2.36
N ALA A 96 -24.04 2.28 3.30
CA ALA A 96 -24.92 3.38 3.67
C ALA A 96 -25.21 4.30 2.46
N CYS A 97 -24.21 4.60 1.66
CA CYS A 97 -24.38 5.48 0.49
C CYS A 97 -25.06 4.82 -0.71
N ARG A 98 -25.04 3.47 -0.83
CA ARG A 98 -25.54 2.77 -2.03
C ARG A 98 -26.84 2.00 -1.80
N ARG A 99 -27.06 1.48 -0.63
CA ARG A 99 -28.19 0.59 -0.30
C ARG A 99 -29.20 1.24 0.64
N MET A 100 -28.74 2.12 1.54
CA MET A 100 -29.66 2.82 2.42
C MET A 100 -30.26 4.03 1.74
N ASN A 101 -31.58 4.19 1.89
CA ASN A 101 -32.33 5.30 1.29
C ASN A 101 -32.42 6.46 2.29
N TRP A 102 -31.55 7.46 2.17
CA TRP A 102 -31.54 8.65 3.01
C TRP A 102 -31.17 9.92 2.22
N LYS A 103 -31.73 11.06 2.64
CA LYS A 103 -31.75 12.30 1.86
C LYS A 103 -30.36 12.83 1.45
N LEU A 104 -29.33 12.60 2.28
CA LEU A 104 -27.99 13.15 2.07
C LEU A 104 -26.99 12.13 1.50
N SER A 105 -27.41 10.91 1.14
CA SER A 105 -26.51 9.84 0.70
C SER A 105 -25.61 10.27 -0.47
N GLY A 106 -26.18 10.90 -1.48
CA GLY A 106 -25.45 11.41 -2.65
C GLY A 106 -24.45 12.51 -2.29
N PHE A 107 -24.85 13.46 -1.45
CA PHE A 107 -23.99 14.55 -1.00
C PHE A 107 -22.79 14.00 -0.18
N VAL A 108 -23.05 13.16 0.80
CA VAL A 108 -22.00 12.58 1.67
C VAL A 108 -21.05 11.72 0.85
N LYS A 109 -21.57 10.89 -0.08
CA LYS A 109 -20.74 10.12 -1.02
C LYS A 109 -19.81 11.05 -1.81
N THR A 110 -20.36 12.11 -2.41
CA THR A 110 -19.59 13.07 -3.21
C THR A 110 -18.53 13.77 -2.34
N LEU A 111 -18.91 14.23 -1.16
CA LEU A 111 -17.99 14.88 -0.21
C LEU A 111 -16.81 13.97 0.15
N LEU A 112 -17.07 12.70 0.46
CA LEU A 112 -16.03 11.72 0.76
C LEU A 112 -15.11 11.47 -0.45
N LEU A 113 -15.69 11.37 -1.66
CA LEU A 113 -14.91 11.15 -2.88
C LEU A 113 -14.06 12.38 -3.27
N LEU A 114 -14.50 13.59 -2.95
CA LEU A 114 -13.71 14.81 -3.14
C LEU A 114 -12.38 14.75 -2.34
N GLY A 115 -12.30 13.95 -1.29
CA GLY A 115 -11.06 13.68 -0.58
C GLY A 115 -9.93 13.14 -1.47
N MET A 116 -10.25 12.46 -2.59
CA MET A 116 -9.24 12.01 -3.57
C MET A 116 -8.56 13.18 -4.32
N MET A 117 -9.18 14.35 -4.35
CA MET A 117 -8.64 15.53 -5.04
C MET A 117 -7.68 16.33 -4.16
N ILE A 118 -7.63 16.04 -2.86
CA ILE A 118 -6.78 16.76 -1.93
C ILE A 118 -5.34 16.26 -2.11
N PRO A 119 -4.39 17.13 -2.50
CA PRO A 119 -2.99 16.74 -2.64
C PRO A 119 -2.39 16.47 -1.25
N ILE A 120 -2.06 15.21 -0.98
CA ILE A 120 -1.59 14.73 0.33
C ILE A 120 -0.43 15.58 0.86
N HIS A 121 0.58 15.84 0.02
CA HIS A 121 1.77 16.59 0.45
C HIS A 121 1.50 18.09 0.76
N ALA A 122 0.46 18.67 0.18
CA ALA A 122 0.05 20.03 0.50
C ALA A 122 -0.52 20.14 1.94
N THR A 123 -0.97 19.04 2.52
CA THR A 123 -1.54 18.99 3.87
C THR A 123 -0.50 18.77 4.97
N LEU A 124 0.77 18.50 4.64
CA LEU A 124 1.80 18.16 5.63
C LEU A 124 1.95 19.22 6.71
N LEU A 125 2.18 20.47 6.33
CA LEU A 125 2.38 21.56 7.28
C LEU A 125 1.10 21.92 8.05
N PRO A 126 -0.08 22.07 7.43
CA PRO A 126 -1.34 22.26 8.14
C PRO A 126 -1.62 21.16 9.18
N ASN A 127 -1.48 19.89 8.79
CA ASN A 127 -1.69 18.77 9.70
C ASN A 127 -0.68 18.77 10.84
N TYR A 128 0.60 19.03 10.57
CA TYR A 128 1.62 19.14 11.61
C TYR A 128 1.23 20.19 12.68
N LYS A 129 0.78 21.39 12.25
CA LYS A 129 0.33 22.43 13.18
C LYS A 129 -0.85 21.97 14.04
N ILE A 130 -1.85 21.33 13.42
CA ILE A 130 -3.02 20.79 14.14
C ILE A 130 -2.57 19.72 15.14
N TYR A 131 -1.74 18.76 14.71
CA TYR A 131 -1.25 17.67 15.57
C TYR A 131 -0.39 18.18 16.72
N HIS A 132 0.39 19.23 16.48
CA HIS A 132 1.18 19.88 17.54
C HIS A 132 0.27 20.53 18.59
N ILE A 133 -0.76 21.25 18.18
CA ILE A 133 -1.75 21.87 19.09
C ILE A 133 -2.51 20.79 19.89
N LEU A 134 -2.85 19.66 19.25
CA LEU A 134 -3.55 18.55 19.88
C LEU A 134 -2.65 17.64 20.72
N GLY A 135 -1.32 17.86 20.71
CA GLY A 135 -0.36 17.03 21.45
C GLY A 135 -0.24 15.60 20.93
N ILE A 136 -0.57 15.35 19.65
CA ILE A 136 -0.52 14.02 19.04
C ILE A 136 0.67 13.82 18.10
N THR A 137 1.49 14.85 17.84
CA THR A 137 2.80 14.69 17.18
C THR A 137 3.64 13.66 17.91
N ASP A 138 4.48 12.95 17.18
CA ASP A 138 5.36 11.90 17.72
C ASP A 138 4.62 10.76 18.44
N THR A 139 3.41 10.45 17.99
CA THR A 139 2.58 9.33 18.46
C THR A 139 2.09 8.49 17.29
N ILE A 140 1.55 7.30 17.59
CA ILE A 140 0.90 6.44 16.59
C ILE A 140 -0.22 7.17 15.83
N TRP A 141 -0.95 8.08 16.50
CA TRP A 141 -2.08 8.80 15.93
C TRP A 141 -1.66 9.78 14.84
N ALA A 142 -0.44 10.31 14.91
CA ALA A 142 0.10 11.22 13.91
C ALA A 142 0.18 10.60 12.51
N LEU A 143 0.29 9.27 12.42
CA LEU A 143 0.27 8.54 11.15
C LEU A 143 -1.06 7.80 10.91
N LEU A 144 -1.64 7.20 11.94
CA LEU A 144 -2.85 6.39 11.78
C LEU A 144 -4.02 7.22 11.24
N ILE A 145 -4.21 8.44 11.75
CA ILE A 145 -5.29 9.33 11.30
C ILE A 145 -5.15 9.68 9.82
N PRO A 146 -4.02 10.25 9.34
CA PRO A 146 -3.90 10.63 7.94
C PRO A 146 -3.87 9.39 7.02
N TYR A 147 -3.28 8.27 7.41
CA TYR A 147 -3.28 7.05 6.61
C TYR A 147 -4.70 6.53 6.38
N ALA A 148 -5.52 6.52 7.42
CA ALA A 148 -6.92 6.15 7.29
C ALA A 148 -7.71 7.18 6.46
N ALA A 149 -7.54 8.47 6.75
CA ALA A 149 -8.29 9.55 6.11
C ALA A 149 -8.03 9.66 4.61
N PHE A 150 -6.76 9.56 4.17
CA PHE A 150 -6.41 9.65 2.74
C PHE A 150 -6.66 8.36 1.95
N SER A 151 -6.66 7.20 2.62
CA SER A 151 -6.99 5.93 1.97
C SER A 151 -8.50 5.72 1.83
N LEU A 152 -9.32 6.29 2.71
CA LEU A 152 -10.76 6.05 2.77
C LEU A 152 -11.52 6.48 1.50
N PRO A 153 -11.24 7.63 0.84
CA PRO A 153 -11.94 8.02 -0.38
C PRO A 153 -11.76 7.01 -1.51
N GLN A 154 -10.55 6.54 -1.76
CA GLN A 154 -10.25 5.52 -2.77
C GLN A 154 -10.91 4.18 -2.43
N ALA A 155 -10.84 3.78 -1.16
CA ALA A 155 -11.48 2.56 -0.68
C ALA A 155 -13.00 2.62 -0.82
N LEU A 156 -13.61 3.77 -0.53
CA LEU A 156 -15.05 4.01 -0.71
C LEU A 156 -15.45 3.93 -2.18
N PHE A 157 -14.68 4.56 -3.07
CA PHE A 157 -14.92 4.50 -4.51
C PHE A 157 -14.99 3.06 -5.02
N LEU A 158 -13.98 2.25 -4.67
CA LEU A 158 -13.93 0.83 -5.03
C LEU A 158 -15.09 0.06 -4.40
N MET A 159 -15.31 0.26 -3.09
CA MET A 159 -16.32 -0.49 -2.35
C MET A 159 -17.73 -0.22 -2.85
N THR A 160 -18.05 1.04 -3.22
CA THR A 160 -19.36 1.36 -3.81
C THR A 160 -19.60 0.61 -5.13
N GLY A 161 -18.56 0.48 -5.99
CA GLY A 161 -18.65 -0.30 -7.23
C GLY A 161 -18.87 -1.80 -6.98
N PHE A 162 -18.22 -2.35 -5.96
CA PHE A 162 -18.39 -3.77 -5.60
C PHE A 162 -19.76 -4.06 -5.00
N ILE A 163 -20.28 -3.15 -4.15
CA ILE A 163 -21.64 -3.27 -3.60
C ILE A 163 -22.68 -3.19 -4.69
N ASP A 164 -22.49 -2.31 -5.69
CA ASP A 164 -23.41 -2.19 -6.83
C ASP A 164 -23.46 -3.46 -7.70
N ALA A 165 -22.41 -4.26 -7.71
CA ALA A 165 -22.36 -5.51 -8.45
C ALA A 165 -23.10 -6.67 -7.75
N LEU A 166 -23.46 -6.53 -6.47
CA LEU A 166 -24.23 -7.54 -5.75
C LEU A 166 -25.73 -7.43 -6.08
N PRO A 167 -26.42 -8.57 -6.32
CA PRO A 167 -27.88 -8.58 -6.51
C PRO A 167 -28.61 -8.05 -5.29
N ILE A 168 -29.59 -7.16 -5.49
CA ILE A 168 -30.38 -6.58 -4.40
C ILE A 168 -31.29 -7.62 -3.75
N GLU A 169 -31.68 -8.65 -4.49
CA GLU A 169 -32.57 -9.74 -4.08
C GLU A 169 -32.04 -10.49 -2.86
N LEU A 170 -30.71 -10.50 -2.66
CA LEU A 170 -30.09 -11.10 -1.47
C LEU A 170 -30.47 -10.36 -0.17
N GLU A 171 -30.57 -9.04 -0.28
CA GLU A 171 -30.95 -8.19 0.85
C GLU A 171 -32.45 -8.23 1.09
N GLU A 172 -33.24 -8.24 0.02
CA GLU A 172 -34.72 -8.34 0.08
C GLU A 172 -35.14 -9.67 0.73
N ALA A 173 -34.53 -10.80 0.31
CA ALA A 173 -34.79 -12.09 0.93
C ALA A 173 -34.43 -12.09 2.44
N ALA A 174 -33.29 -11.50 2.80
CA ALA A 174 -32.89 -11.39 4.18
C ALA A 174 -33.83 -10.52 5.04
N VAL A 175 -34.39 -9.47 4.47
CA VAL A 175 -35.42 -8.64 5.14
C VAL A 175 -36.68 -9.45 5.36
N MET A 176 -37.12 -10.25 4.37
CA MET A 176 -38.29 -11.14 4.51
C MET A 176 -38.09 -12.19 5.61
N ASP A 177 -36.82 -12.63 5.79
CA ASP A 177 -36.41 -13.53 6.90
C ASP A 177 -36.30 -12.81 8.26
N GLY A 178 -36.63 -11.52 8.35
CA GLY A 178 -36.58 -10.74 9.59
C GLY A 178 -35.18 -10.29 9.99
N CYS A 179 -34.21 -10.28 9.09
CA CYS A 179 -32.86 -9.80 9.39
C CYS A 179 -32.82 -8.27 9.49
N GLY A 180 -32.29 -7.75 10.59
CA GLY A 180 -31.97 -6.33 10.73
C GLY A 180 -30.71 -5.95 9.92
N ILE A 181 -30.56 -4.63 9.65
CA ILE A 181 -29.54 -4.06 8.77
C ILE A 181 -28.09 -4.48 9.12
N TYR A 182 -27.74 -4.54 10.40
CA TYR A 182 -26.41 -4.97 10.83
C TYR A 182 -26.15 -6.45 10.52
N ARG A 183 -27.20 -7.30 10.62
CA ARG A 183 -27.08 -8.71 10.28
C ARG A 183 -26.90 -8.87 8.77
N ILE A 184 -27.63 -8.12 7.95
CA ILE A 184 -27.48 -8.08 6.51
C ILE A 184 -26.07 -7.65 6.15
N LEU A 185 -25.60 -6.50 6.65
CA LEU A 185 -24.29 -5.96 6.35
C LEU A 185 -23.15 -6.93 6.73
N PHE A 186 -23.11 -7.40 7.98
CA PHE A 186 -21.95 -8.16 8.46
C PHE A 186 -22.03 -9.66 8.20
N ARG A 187 -23.21 -10.26 8.07
CA ARG A 187 -23.36 -11.72 7.88
C ARG A 187 -23.67 -12.13 6.44
N ILE A 188 -24.17 -11.21 5.60
CA ILE A 188 -24.54 -11.52 4.22
C ILE A 188 -23.62 -10.75 3.26
N ILE A 189 -23.62 -9.43 3.31
CA ILE A 189 -22.91 -8.59 2.34
C ILE A 189 -21.40 -8.66 2.54
N THR A 190 -20.89 -8.47 3.76
CA THR A 190 -19.44 -8.48 4.03
C THR A 190 -18.75 -9.79 3.61
N PRO A 191 -19.29 -10.98 3.87
CA PRO A 191 -18.70 -12.23 3.36
C PRO A 191 -18.64 -12.32 1.84
N LEU A 192 -19.63 -11.80 1.12
CA LEU A 192 -19.63 -11.76 -0.34
C LEU A 192 -18.59 -10.78 -0.90
N LEU A 193 -18.31 -9.72 -0.15
CA LEU A 193 -17.31 -8.71 -0.49
C LEU A 193 -15.87 -9.10 -0.12
N LYS A 194 -15.60 -10.30 0.41
CA LYS A 194 -14.23 -10.70 0.81
C LYS A 194 -13.16 -10.46 -0.25
N PRO A 195 -13.34 -10.79 -1.54
CA PRO A 195 -12.35 -10.51 -2.58
C PRO A 195 -12.11 -9.00 -2.75
N SER A 196 -13.17 -8.22 -2.66
CA SER A 196 -13.14 -6.75 -2.80
C SER A 196 -12.45 -6.09 -1.60
N ILE A 197 -12.73 -6.59 -0.39
CA ILE A 197 -12.06 -6.18 0.84
C ILE A 197 -10.56 -6.46 0.75
N ALA A 198 -10.17 -7.62 0.22
CA ALA A 198 -8.77 -7.95 0.02
C ALA A 198 -8.11 -6.95 -0.96
N THR A 199 -8.80 -6.55 -2.03
CA THR A 199 -8.29 -5.54 -2.97
C THR A 199 -8.07 -4.19 -2.29
N VAL A 200 -9.06 -3.70 -1.53
CA VAL A 200 -8.96 -2.45 -0.77
C VAL A 200 -7.82 -2.54 0.26
N ALA A 201 -7.73 -3.65 0.98
CA ALA A 201 -6.69 -3.87 2.00
C ALA A 201 -5.29 -3.83 1.40
N ILE A 202 -5.08 -4.47 0.24
CA ILE A 202 -3.78 -4.49 -0.43
C ILE A 202 -3.40 -3.09 -0.94
N MET A 203 -4.33 -2.38 -1.59
CA MET A 203 -4.07 -1.04 -2.09
C MET A 203 -3.73 -0.07 -0.95
N THR A 204 -4.50 -0.12 0.14
CA THR A 204 -4.24 0.67 1.35
C THR A 204 -2.87 0.30 1.96
N PHE A 205 -2.58 -1.01 2.07
CA PHE A 205 -1.31 -1.48 2.60
C PHE A 205 -0.12 -0.96 1.78
N LEU A 206 -0.14 -1.12 0.47
CA LEU A 206 0.98 -0.74 -0.40
C LEU A 206 1.20 0.78 -0.40
N ASN A 207 0.14 1.58 -0.42
CA ASN A 207 0.23 3.04 -0.37
C ASN A 207 0.88 3.50 0.94
N ASN A 208 0.41 2.99 2.08
CA ASN A 208 0.90 3.39 3.39
C ASN A 208 2.26 2.78 3.74
N TRP A 209 2.60 1.59 3.20
CA TRP A 209 3.89 0.94 3.45
C TRP A 209 5.08 1.74 2.95
N ASN A 210 4.91 2.39 1.79
CA ASN A 210 5.96 3.19 1.16
C ASN A 210 5.92 4.66 1.59
N GLU A 211 4.97 5.04 2.48
CA GLU A 211 4.84 6.42 2.89
C GLU A 211 6.00 6.82 3.82
N PHE A 212 6.64 7.93 3.50
CA PHE A 212 7.78 8.47 4.22
C PHE A 212 7.61 9.93 4.61
N MET A 213 6.96 10.74 3.78
CA MET A 213 6.90 12.19 3.96
C MET A 213 6.09 12.61 5.19
N MET A 214 4.94 11.98 5.43
CA MET A 214 4.17 12.22 6.65
C MET A 214 4.93 11.73 7.88
N ALA A 215 5.52 10.52 7.80
CA ALA A 215 6.31 9.98 8.88
C ALA A 215 7.49 10.88 9.23
N SER A 216 8.23 11.40 8.24
CA SER A 216 9.35 12.32 8.46
C SER A 216 8.93 13.68 8.99
N THR A 217 7.69 14.11 8.70
CA THR A 217 7.17 15.41 9.15
C THR A 217 6.62 15.34 10.56
N TYR A 218 5.95 14.25 10.94
CA TYR A 218 5.17 14.17 12.18
C TYR A 218 5.86 13.43 13.32
N LEU A 219 6.91 12.65 13.01
CA LEU A 219 7.63 11.82 13.98
C LEU A 219 9.07 12.29 14.13
N SER A 220 9.51 12.50 15.36
CA SER A 220 10.88 12.90 15.70
C SER A 220 11.64 11.78 16.44
N SER A 221 11.00 11.10 17.38
CA SER A 221 11.66 10.04 18.14
C SER A 221 11.66 8.69 17.42
N PRO A 222 12.65 7.83 17.65
CA PRO A 222 12.68 6.48 17.08
C PRO A 222 11.47 5.62 17.47
N LYS A 223 10.78 5.96 18.56
CA LYS A 223 9.71 5.14 19.16
C LYS A 223 8.61 4.76 18.17
N TRP A 224 8.22 5.70 17.27
CA TRP A 224 7.12 5.50 16.34
C TRP A 224 7.52 5.56 14.86
N LYS A 225 8.81 5.79 14.57
CA LYS A 225 9.32 5.80 13.20
C LYS A 225 8.98 4.50 12.47
N THR A 226 8.67 4.62 11.18
CA THR A 226 8.31 3.52 10.30
C THR A 226 9.52 3.01 9.53
N LEU A 227 9.39 1.86 8.89
CA LEU A 227 10.48 1.13 8.26
C LEU A 227 11.30 1.94 7.22
N PRO A 228 10.71 2.81 6.39
CA PRO A 228 11.47 3.67 5.48
C PRO A 228 12.54 4.55 6.17
N PHE A 229 12.37 4.86 7.46
CA PHE A 229 13.36 5.60 8.23
C PHE A 229 14.68 4.87 8.43
N SER A 230 14.69 3.53 8.40
CA SER A 230 15.91 2.76 8.58
C SER A 230 17.03 3.14 7.60
N VAL A 231 16.65 3.64 6.41
CA VAL A 231 17.61 4.12 5.40
C VAL A 231 18.36 5.36 5.90
N LEU A 232 17.68 6.26 6.62
CA LEU A 232 18.26 7.51 7.11
C LEU A 232 19.24 7.31 8.26
N GLU A 233 19.16 6.21 9.00
CA GLU A 233 20.12 5.89 10.08
C GLU A 233 21.55 5.73 9.55
N PHE A 234 21.71 5.48 8.24
CA PHE A 234 23.00 5.35 7.56
C PHE A 234 23.36 6.56 6.71
N THR A 235 22.64 7.67 6.86
CA THR A 235 22.90 8.95 6.19
C THR A 235 23.62 9.86 7.17
N GLY A 236 24.91 10.06 7.01
CA GLY A 236 25.70 11.00 7.81
C GLY A 236 25.81 12.36 7.15
N GLN A 237 26.09 13.39 7.94
CA GLN A 237 26.31 14.76 7.44
C GLN A 237 27.51 14.89 6.50
N TYR A 238 28.56 14.08 6.72
CA TYR A 238 29.81 14.11 5.96
C TYR A 238 30.12 12.80 5.22
N SER A 239 29.44 11.71 5.56
CA SER A 239 29.61 10.43 4.88
C SER A 239 28.36 9.58 5.03
N SER A 240 28.03 8.86 3.97
CA SER A 240 26.90 7.92 3.95
C SER A 240 27.41 6.51 3.66
N ASN A 241 26.85 5.52 4.38
CA ASN A 241 27.17 4.12 4.08
C ASN A 241 26.15 3.58 3.05
N TYR A 242 26.39 3.89 1.78
CA TYR A 242 25.48 3.53 0.69
C TYR A 242 25.24 2.02 0.60
N ALA A 243 26.26 1.18 0.80
CA ALA A 243 26.10 -0.28 0.74
C ALA A 243 25.11 -0.79 1.78
N VAL A 244 25.17 -0.27 3.02
CA VAL A 244 24.20 -0.60 4.05
C VAL A 244 22.83 0.01 3.77
N GLN A 245 22.75 1.22 3.18
CA GLN A 245 21.47 1.80 2.75
C GLN A 245 20.77 0.92 1.71
N PHE A 246 21.52 0.39 0.72
CA PHE A 246 20.96 -0.57 -0.25
C PHE A 246 20.49 -1.86 0.42
N ALA A 247 21.20 -2.36 1.43
CA ALA A 247 20.77 -3.52 2.20
C ALA A 247 19.47 -3.24 2.98
N VAL A 248 19.35 -2.06 3.59
CA VAL A 248 18.10 -1.60 4.23
C VAL A 248 16.95 -1.53 3.23
N MET A 249 17.19 -0.93 2.05
CA MET A 249 16.16 -0.82 1.00
C MET A 249 15.69 -2.20 0.55
N ALA A 250 16.63 -3.17 0.37
CA ALA A 250 16.29 -4.55 0.04
C ALA A 250 15.45 -5.23 1.12
N LEU A 251 15.82 -5.06 2.39
CA LEU A 251 15.04 -5.55 3.52
C LEU A 251 13.66 -4.89 3.63
N THR A 252 13.56 -3.58 3.36
CA THR A 252 12.31 -2.82 3.41
C THR A 252 11.37 -3.21 2.27
N ALA A 253 11.92 -3.53 1.10
CA ALA A 253 11.13 -3.98 -0.05
C ALA A 253 10.54 -5.38 0.15
N ALA A 254 11.23 -6.26 0.88
CA ALA A 254 10.84 -7.66 1.02
C ALA A 254 9.41 -7.86 1.56
N PRO A 255 8.94 -7.21 2.65
CA PRO A 255 7.56 -7.38 3.12
C PRO A 255 6.51 -6.93 2.10
N ALA A 256 6.76 -5.84 1.35
CA ALA A 256 5.85 -5.38 0.31
C ALA A 256 5.74 -6.39 -0.84
N VAL A 257 6.87 -6.92 -1.31
CA VAL A 257 6.94 -7.95 -2.36
C VAL A 257 6.25 -9.23 -1.90
N ILE A 258 6.52 -9.69 -0.68
CA ILE A 258 5.88 -10.89 -0.09
C ILE A 258 4.37 -10.70 -0.02
N THR A 259 3.91 -9.56 0.50
CA THR A 259 2.48 -9.23 0.60
C THR A 259 1.84 -9.23 -0.79
N TYR A 260 2.48 -8.61 -1.78
CA TYR A 260 1.99 -8.61 -3.15
C TYR A 260 1.88 -10.03 -3.74
N ILE A 261 2.91 -10.85 -3.61
CA ILE A 261 2.92 -12.23 -4.13
C ILE A 261 1.79 -13.07 -3.52
N ILE A 262 1.61 -12.97 -2.19
CA ILE A 262 0.58 -13.74 -1.47
C ILE A 262 -0.83 -13.30 -1.90
N LEU A 263 -1.03 -11.99 -2.07
CA LEU A 263 -2.36 -11.41 -2.24
C LEU A 263 -2.74 -11.11 -3.70
N ASN A 264 -1.79 -11.19 -4.66
CA ASN A 264 -2.00 -10.88 -6.07
C ASN A 264 -3.20 -11.62 -6.70
N ARG A 265 -3.40 -12.89 -6.33
CA ARG A 265 -4.55 -13.68 -6.81
C ARG A 265 -5.92 -13.09 -6.42
N HIS A 266 -5.98 -12.27 -5.36
CA HIS A 266 -7.20 -11.63 -4.90
C HIS A 266 -7.45 -10.31 -5.64
N ILE A 267 -6.38 -9.59 -6.02
CA ILE A 267 -6.46 -8.35 -6.81
C ILE A 267 -7.10 -8.65 -8.17
N THR A 268 -6.59 -9.65 -8.88
CA THR A 268 -7.09 -10.00 -10.23
C THR A 268 -8.56 -10.38 -10.24
N LYS A 269 -9.03 -11.10 -9.21
CA LYS A 269 -10.45 -11.45 -9.07
C LYS A 269 -11.32 -10.24 -8.70
N GLY A 270 -10.84 -9.38 -7.79
CA GLY A 270 -11.58 -8.19 -7.36
C GLY A 270 -11.74 -7.16 -8.48
N VAL A 271 -10.65 -6.84 -9.18
CA VAL A 271 -10.70 -5.88 -10.29
C VAL A 271 -11.57 -6.41 -11.45
N ALA A 272 -11.52 -7.71 -11.75
CA ALA A 272 -12.36 -8.31 -12.78
C ALA A 272 -13.86 -8.19 -12.45
N MET A 273 -14.28 -8.36 -11.19
CA MET A 273 -15.69 -8.20 -10.78
C MET A 273 -16.16 -6.74 -10.90
N GLY A 274 -15.29 -5.77 -10.67
CA GLY A 274 -15.63 -4.34 -10.82
C GLY A 274 -15.63 -3.86 -12.27
N ALA A 275 -14.93 -4.55 -13.18
CA ALA A 275 -14.79 -4.19 -14.59
C ALA A 275 -15.87 -4.82 -15.50
N VAL A 276 -16.59 -5.83 -15.05
CA VAL A 276 -17.65 -6.50 -15.83
C VAL A 276 -18.96 -5.68 -15.72
N LYS A 277 -18.94 -4.42 -16.16
CA LYS A 277 -20.10 -3.63 -16.57
C LYS A 277 -19.80 -3.06 -17.96
N GLY A 278 -19.96 -3.91 -18.95
CA GLY A 278 -19.96 -3.58 -20.36
C GLY A 278 -20.87 -4.58 -21.05
#